data_f4081cf3e1ea9fd383c2a8575ae67edf
#
_entry.id   f4081cf3e1ea9fd383c2a8575ae67edf
#
_cell.length_a   1.000
_cell.length_b   1.000
_cell.length_c   1.000
_cell.angle_alpha   90.00
_cell.angle_beta   90.00
_cell.angle_gamma   90.00
#
_symmetry.space_group_name_H-M   'P 1'
#
loop_
_entity.id
_entity.type
_entity.pdbx_description
1 polymer ?
#
loop_
_entity_poly.entity_id
_entity_poly.type
_entity_poly.pdbx_seq_one_letter_code
_entity_poly.pdbx_strand_id
1 'polypeptide(L)'
;MEHVFWRPDDLRVFEYDAGFDRHPPVAVVVPGTAEEVAACVKAAVRSGVAVVPRGAGTGLSGGTIACGGAMVVTTSRLRRVLAIDAIGETALVEPGVPNLQISAAAREAGLFFAPDPASQRVSTIGGNIGTNAGGPHALRYGSIVNHVLGVEMVLADGEIAVFGGRTADLPGYDCVPFIVGSEGTIGIVTKAWVRLLPLPEDTRTFVALFRDVESGARAASEIIARGIVPAAMEMLDRTTIGAVNAAFDAHLPEEAGSLLLVEVEGLREETQAAASAIVAICETRGAFGVRTAATAAERDLLWKARKLGYPALARIRPNNYLHDAVVPRSKLPEVLVKVNAIADRYGYVIANMFHIGDGNLHPVLLFDGAVEPIELVMEASAEILKVAIDAGGTLSGEHGIGLEKNHFMFWVFGPEDLDAMQRARSAFDPGGTMNPGKIFPGGSTCADIPTERIKRGLAEGMWV
;
A
#
# COMPACT_ATOMS: atom_id res chain seq x y z
N MET A 1 5.49 -25.17 22.41
CA MET A 1 6.62 -25.09 21.45
C MET A 1 6.17 -25.24 19.98
N GLU A 2 4.94 -25.63 19.73
CA GLU A 2 4.40 -25.87 18.38
C GLU A 2 4.30 -24.60 17.49
N HIS A 3 4.30 -23.41 18.10
CA HIS A 3 4.16 -22.12 17.43
C HIS A 3 5.37 -21.18 17.62
N VAL A 4 6.55 -21.77 17.85
CA VAL A 4 7.84 -21.05 17.97
C VAL A 4 8.84 -21.69 17.03
N PHE A 5 9.38 -20.91 16.10
CA PHE A 5 10.32 -21.35 15.08
C PHE A 5 11.67 -20.65 15.32
N TRP A 6 12.78 -21.40 15.29
CA TRP A 6 14.15 -20.91 15.49
C TRP A 6 15.20 -21.63 14.65
N ARG A 7 14.75 -22.68 13.89
CA ARG A 7 15.66 -23.38 13.00
C ARG A 7 15.87 -22.57 11.72
N PRO A 8 17.08 -22.50 11.18
CA PRO A 8 17.36 -21.68 10.00
C PRO A 8 16.43 -21.93 8.82
N ASP A 9 16.07 -23.19 8.55
CA ASP A 9 15.18 -23.51 7.44
C ASP A 9 13.75 -23.02 7.66
N ASP A 10 13.24 -23.03 8.90
CA ASP A 10 11.92 -22.53 9.24
C ASP A 10 11.85 -21.00 9.15
N LEU A 11 12.98 -20.32 9.33
CA LEU A 11 13.05 -18.85 9.34
C LEU A 11 13.08 -18.23 7.95
N ARG A 12 13.46 -18.97 6.92
CA ARG A 12 13.63 -18.49 5.54
C ARG A 12 12.40 -17.79 4.97
N VAL A 13 11.20 -18.28 5.28
CA VAL A 13 9.94 -17.70 4.80
C VAL A 13 9.56 -16.40 5.50
N PHE A 14 10.32 -16.01 6.52
CA PHE A 14 10.09 -14.79 7.31
C PHE A 14 11.23 -13.76 7.18
N GLU A 15 12.26 -14.05 6.40
CA GLU A 15 13.42 -13.16 6.21
C GLU A 15 13.17 -12.05 5.19
N TYR A 16 12.05 -12.09 4.46
CA TYR A 16 11.70 -11.15 3.39
C TYR A 16 10.23 -10.72 3.45
N ASP A 17 9.90 -9.63 2.79
CA ASP A 17 8.54 -9.24 2.41
C ASP A 17 8.44 -9.14 0.87
N ALA A 18 7.56 -8.32 0.32
CA ALA A 18 7.48 -8.13 -1.12
C ALA A 18 8.47 -7.07 -1.66
N GLY A 19 9.33 -6.51 -0.80
CA GLY A 19 10.42 -5.59 -1.15
C GLY A 19 11.76 -6.28 -1.38
N PHE A 20 12.84 -5.49 -1.42
CA PHE A 20 14.18 -5.98 -1.76
C PHE A 20 14.98 -6.49 -0.54
N ASP A 21 14.59 -6.08 0.66
CA ASP A 21 15.34 -6.36 1.86
C ASP A 21 15.16 -7.79 2.36
N ARG A 22 16.25 -8.39 2.86
CA ARG A 22 16.23 -9.71 3.48
C ARG A 22 17.04 -9.70 4.75
N HIS A 23 16.42 -10.19 5.83
CA HIS A 23 17.08 -10.37 7.11
C HIS A 23 16.47 -11.52 7.90
N PRO A 24 17.21 -12.60 8.18
CA PRO A 24 16.68 -13.71 8.95
C PRO A 24 16.39 -13.24 10.39
N PRO A 25 15.18 -13.51 10.92
CA PRO A 25 14.89 -13.29 12.33
C PRO A 25 15.67 -14.30 13.21
N VAL A 26 15.85 -13.99 14.49
CA VAL A 26 16.40 -14.97 15.46
C VAL A 26 15.37 -16.01 15.85
N ALA A 27 14.10 -15.65 15.83
CA ALA A 27 12.96 -16.53 16.08
C ALA A 27 11.70 -15.95 15.46
N VAL A 28 10.74 -16.83 15.22
CA VAL A 28 9.37 -16.46 14.81
C VAL A 28 8.40 -17.08 15.81
N VAL A 29 7.49 -16.26 16.32
CA VAL A 29 6.40 -16.71 17.21
C VAL A 29 5.05 -16.43 16.56
N VAL A 30 4.11 -17.36 16.73
CA VAL A 30 2.78 -17.34 16.12
C VAL A 30 1.71 -17.39 17.21
N PRO A 31 1.51 -16.32 17.98
CA PRO A 31 0.53 -16.27 19.08
C PRO A 31 -0.90 -16.38 18.55
N GLY A 32 -1.78 -16.99 19.36
CA GLY A 32 -3.19 -17.17 19.06
C GLY A 32 -4.13 -16.32 19.90
N THR A 33 -3.60 -15.56 20.86
CA THR A 33 -4.37 -14.61 21.68
C THR A 33 -3.58 -13.34 21.98
N ALA A 34 -4.24 -12.27 22.41
CA ALA A 34 -3.59 -11.02 22.82
C ALA A 34 -2.63 -11.25 24.01
N GLU A 35 -3.00 -12.12 24.94
CA GLU A 35 -2.18 -12.47 26.11
C GLU A 35 -0.92 -13.23 25.69
N GLU A 36 -1.01 -14.10 24.67
CA GLU A 36 0.17 -14.76 24.10
C GLU A 36 1.09 -13.75 23.40
N VAL A 37 0.53 -12.76 22.67
CA VAL A 37 1.32 -11.65 22.10
C VAL A 37 2.04 -10.89 23.21
N ALA A 38 1.32 -10.50 24.28
CA ALA A 38 1.88 -9.81 25.44
C ALA A 38 3.01 -10.61 26.10
N ALA A 39 2.84 -11.91 26.27
CA ALA A 39 3.86 -12.79 26.82
C ALA A 39 5.12 -12.85 25.93
N CYS A 40 4.95 -12.90 24.61
CA CYS A 40 6.06 -12.86 23.64
C CYS A 40 6.83 -11.54 23.72
N VAL A 41 6.12 -10.39 23.76
CA VAL A 41 6.77 -9.06 23.88
C VAL A 41 7.52 -8.97 25.20
N LYS A 42 6.91 -9.35 26.34
CA LYS A 42 7.58 -9.36 27.65
C LYS A 42 8.82 -10.27 27.67
N ALA A 43 8.79 -11.39 26.98
CA ALA A 43 9.95 -12.29 26.87
C ALA A 43 11.07 -11.65 26.04
N ALA A 44 10.76 -11.03 24.91
CA ALA A 44 11.71 -10.34 24.04
C ALA A 44 12.42 -9.18 24.79
N VAL A 45 11.63 -8.31 25.44
CA VAL A 45 12.15 -7.18 26.23
C VAL A 45 13.10 -7.65 27.33
N ARG A 46 12.72 -8.68 28.10
CA ARG A 46 13.60 -9.26 29.14
C ARG A 46 14.91 -9.82 28.59
N SER A 47 14.90 -10.26 27.34
CA SER A 47 16.06 -10.85 26.66
C SER A 47 16.86 -9.82 25.85
N GLY A 48 16.49 -8.55 25.86
CA GLY A 48 17.11 -7.51 25.04
C GLY A 48 16.96 -7.74 23.52
N VAL A 49 15.91 -8.45 23.09
CA VAL A 49 15.64 -8.79 21.70
C VAL A 49 14.55 -7.86 21.17
N ALA A 50 14.80 -7.24 20.02
CA ALA A 50 13.81 -6.42 19.35
C ALA A 50 12.65 -7.26 18.78
N VAL A 51 11.48 -6.64 18.60
CA VAL A 51 10.26 -7.28 18.13
C VAL A 51 9.81 -6.66 16.81
N VAL A 52 9.57 -7.49 15.81
CA VAL A 52 9.02 -7.07 14.50
C VAL A 52 7.65 -7.67 14.32
N PRO A 53 6.58 -6.87 14.32
CA PRO A 53 5.25 -7.33 13.98
C PRO A 53 5.15 -7.73 12.52
N ARG A 54 4.43 -8.83 12.21
CA ARG A 54 4.23 -9.27 10.83
C ARG A 54 2.78 -9.74 10.61
N GLY A 55 2.14 -9.14 9.60
CA GLY A 55 0.91 -9.67 9.01
C GLY A 55 1.22 -10.74 7.96
N ALA A 56 0.74 -10.55 6.73
CA ALA A 56 0.98 -11.48 5.62
C ALA A 56 2.35 -11.30 4.93
N GLY A 57 3.10 -10.23 5.22
CA GLY A 57 4.38 -9.94 4.57
C GLY A 57 4.24 -9.46 3.12
N THR A 58 3.13 -8.83 2.79
CA THR A 58 2.85 -8.26 1.45
C THR A 58 3.33 -6.83 1.28
N GLY A 59 3.94 -6.23 2.32
CA GLY A 59 4.52 -4.90 2.27
C GLY A 59 5.70 -4.81 1.32
N LEU A 60 5.94 -3.63 0.75
CA LEU A 60 6.96 -3.37 -0.27
C LEU A 60 8.14 -2.57 0.27
N SER A 61 8.00 -1.96 1.46
CA SER A 61 8.99 -1.02 2.01
C SER A 61 9.90 -1.61 3.09
N GLY A 62 9.97 -2.93 3.25
CA GLY A 62 10.80 -3.57 4.27
C GLY A 62 10.25 -3.41 5.71
N GLY A 63 8.97 -3.09 5.87
CA GLY A 63 8.34 -2.86 7.18
C GLY A 63 8.34 -4.07 8.11
N THR A 64 8.41 -5.29 7.58
CA THR A 64 8.41 -6.55 8.35
C THR A 64 9.76 -7.23 8.42
N ILE A 65 10.83 -6.59 7.97
CA ILE A 65 12.19 -7.14 7.96
C ILE A 65 12.80 -7.11 9.36
N ALA A 66 13.33 -8.25 9.82
CA ALA A 66 13.84 -8.44 11.17
C ALA A 66 15.29 -7.95 11.33
N CYS A 67 15.50 -6.64 11.31
CA CYS A 67 16.82 -6.05 11.47
C CYS A 67 17.43 -6.35 12.83
N GLY A 68 18.77 -6.42 12.88
CA GLY A 68 19.53 -6.53 14.14
C GLY A 68 19.27 -7.80 14.96
N GLY A 69 18.81 -8.89 14.33
CA GLY A 69 18.51 -10.12 15.06
C GLY A 69 17.21 -10.05 15.87
N ALA A 70 16.20 -9.38 15.34
CA ALA A 70 14.89 -9.27 15.97
C ALA A 70 14.08 -10.58 15.92
N MET A 71 13.15 -10.71 16.85
CA MET A 71 12.12 -11.76 16.85
C MET A 71 10.91 -11.27 16.05
N VAL A 72 10.41 -12.08 15.12
CA VAL A 72 9.16 -11.80 14.40
C VAL A 72 7.97 -12.33 15.20
N VAL A 73 6.97 -11.48 15.42
CA VAL A 73 5.66 -11.85 15.99
C VAL A 73 4.62 -11.76 14.87
N THR A 74 4.19 -12.92 14.36
CA THR A 74 3.19 -12.95 13.28
C THR A 74 1.78 -13.12 13.83
N THR A 75 0.85 -12.30 13.33
CA THR A 75 -0.56 -12.32 13.76
C THR A 75 -1.43 -13.32 13.00
N SER A 76 -0.83 -14.24 12.24
CA SER A 76 -1.52 -15.14 11.31
C SER A 76 -2.53 -16.10 11.96
N ARG A 77 -2.48 -16.34 13.29
CA ARG A 77 -3.49 -17.11 14.03
C ARG A 77 -4.64 -16.25 14.58
N LEU A 78 -4.46 -14.95 14.68
CA LEU A 78 -5.47 -13.98 15.10
C LEU A 78 -6.29 -13.54 13.87
N ARG A 79 -7.18 -14.39 13.36
CA ARG A 79 -7.86 -14.19 12.06
C ARG A 79 -9.38 -14.35 12.11
N ARG A 80 -10.01 -14.03 13.24
CA ARG A 80 -11.46 -14.11 13.39
C ARG A 80 -12.12 -12.75 13.15
N VAL A 81 -13.24 -12.73 12.42
CA VAL A 81 -14.22 -11.66 12.49
C VAL A 81 -15.06 -11.93 13.73
N LEU A 82 -14.91 -11.09 14.75
CA LEU A 82 -15.47 -11.33 16.09
C LEU A 82 -16.92 -10.85 16.19
N ALA A 83 -17.26 -9.77 15.50
CA ALA A 83 -18.62 -9.23 15.47
C ALA A 83 -18.83 -8.34 14.22
N ILE A 84 -20.07 -8.36 13.73
CA ILE A 84 -20.60 -7.39 12.76
C ILE A 84 -21.80 -6.73 13.44
N ASP A 85 -21.77 -5.40 13.54
CA ASP A 85 -22.89 -4.60 13.99
C ASP A 85 -23.51 -3.90 12.78
N ALA A 86 -24.63 -4.46 12.30
CA ALA A 86 -25.30 -3.96 11.11
C ALA A 86 -25.94 -2.58 11.31
N ILE A 87 -26.38 -2.25 12.54
CA ILE A 87 -26.99 -0.96 12.84
C ILE A 87 -25.92 0.11 13.06
N GLY A 88 -24.85 -0.24 13.78
CA GLY A 88 -23.72 0.64 14.03
C GLY A 88 -22.74 0.74 12.86
N GLU A 89 -22.96 -0.03 11.77
CA GLU A 89 -22.08 -0.08 10.59
C GLU A 89 -20.61 -0.31 10.98
N THR A 90 -20.36 -1.28 11.89
CA THR A 90 -19.02 -1.56 12.38
C THR A 90 -18.72 -3.05 12.40
N ALA A 91 -17.43 -3.39 12.35
CA ALA A 91 -16.94 -4.73 12.61
C ALA A 91 -15.85 -4.70 13.68
N LEU A 92 -15.81 -5.76 14.51
CA LEU A 92 -14.69 -6.06 15.39
C LEU A 92 -13.94 -7.25 14.79
N VAL A 93 -12.65 -7.06 14.49
CA VAL A 93 -11.82 -8.04 13.78
C VAL A 93 -10.48 -8.24 14.47
N GLU A 94 -9.92 -9.43 14.34
CA GLU A 94 -8.53 -9.71 14.71
C GLU A 94 -7.56 -9.29 13.59
N PRO A 95 -6.32 -8.94 13.90
CA PRO A 95 -5.36 -8.31 12.97
C PRO A 95 -4.94 -9.20 11.79
N GLY A 96 -5.02 -10.51 11.94
CA GLY A 96 -4.67 -11.48 10.90
C GLY A 96 -5.81 -11.78 9.91
N VAL A 97 -6.96 -11.10 10.01
CA VAL A 97 -8.06 -11.25 9.04
C VAL A 97 -7.62 -10.64 7.70
N PRO A 98 -7.68 -11.39 6.58
CA PRO A 98 -7.47 -10.83 5.25
C PRO A 98 -8.48 -9.72 4.95
N ASN A 99 -8.00 -8.63 4.36
CA ASN A 99 -8.80 -7.41 4.15
C ASN A 99 -10.14 -7.71 3.46
N LEU A 100 -10.12 -8.46 2.36
CA LEU A 100 -11.31 -8.82 1.58
C LEU A 100 -12.32 -9.67 2.39
N GLN A 101 -11.85 -10.42 3.38
CA GLN A 101 -12.72 -11.27 4.20
C GLN A 101 -13.64 -10.45 5.11
N ILE A 102 -13.26 -9.22 5.47
CA ILE A 102 -14.11 -8.31 6.26
C ILE A 102 -15.36 -7.94 5.43
N SER A 103 -15.18 -7.54 4.17
CA SER A 103 -16.29 -7.25 3.25
C SER A 103 -17.15 -8.50 2.99
N ALA A 104 -16.52 -9.67 2.83
CA ALA A 104 -17.26 -10.91 2.64
C ALA A 104 -18.15 -11.25 3.85
N ALA A 105 -17.64 -11.05 5.07
CA ALA A 105 -18.41 -11.28 6.30
C ALA A 105 -19.54 -10.26 6.51
N ALA A 106 -19.35 -9.01 6.07
CA ALA A 106 -20.34 -7.93 6.22
C ALA A 106 -21.44 -7.96 5.15
N ARG A 107 -21.26 -8.72 4.07
CA ARG A 107 -22.13 -8.69 2.88
C ARG A 107 -23.58 -9.05 3.15
N GLU A 108 -23.82 -10.02 4.03
CA GLU A 108 -25.19 -10.44 4.40
C GLU A 108 -25.95 -9.33 5.14
N ALA A 109 -25.22 -8.42 5.79
CA ALA A 109 -25.78 -7.23 6.41
C ALA A 109 -25.97 -6.05 5.42
N GLY A 110 -25.68 -6.23 4.14
CA GLY A 110 -25.74 -5.17 3.14
C GLY A 110 -24.57 -4.17 3.25
N LEU A 111 -23.47 -4.55 3.90
CA LEU A 111 -22.33 -3.69 4.21
C LEU A 111 -21.04 -4.19 3.55
N PHE A 112 -20.04 -3.30 3.45
CA PHE A 112 -18.70 -3.63 3.00
C PHE A 112 -17.63 -2.80 3.73
N PHE A 113 -16.38 -3.27 3.68
CA PHE A 113 -15.21 -2.54 4.15
C PHE A 113 -14.53 -1.91 2.95
N ALA A 114 -14.50 -0.57 2.91
CA ALA A 114 -14.14 0.16 1.71
C ALA A 114 -12.66 0.12 1.31
N PRO A 115 -11.66 0.17 2.22
CA PRO A 115 -10.27 0.10 1.83
C PRO A 115 -9.94 -1.19 1.07
N ASP A 116 -9.32 -1.06 -0.11
CA ASP A 116 -9.09 -2.18 -1.03
C ASP A 116 -7.67 -2.21 -1.62
N PRO A 117 -6.62 -2.29 -0.77
CA PRO A 117 -5.26 -2.37 -1.29
C PRO A 117 -5.12 -3.49 -2.33
N ALA A 118 -4.23 -3.33 -3.30
CA ALA A 118 -4.04 -4.31 -4.38
C ALA A 118 -3.82 -5.74 -3.84
N SER A 119 -3.22 -5.86 -2.67
CA SER A 119 -2.98 -7.11 -1.94
C SER A 119 -4.15 -7.62 -1.09
N GLN A 120 -5.34 -7.00 -1.12
CA GLN A 120 -6.47 -7.22 -0.21
C GLN A 120 -6.92 -8.69 -0.03
N ARG A 121 -6.58 -9.56 -0.98
CA ARG A 121 -6.88 -11.01 -0.87
C ARG A 121 -5.99 -11.72 0.16
N VAL A 122 -4.81 -11.17 0.44
CA VAL A 122 -3.76 -11.77 1.27
C VAL A 122 -3.37 -10.84 2.41
N SER A 123 -3.24 -9.53 2.15
CA SER A 123 -2.89 -8.55 3.19
C SER A 123 -3.90 -8.57 4.33
N THR A 124 -3.40 -8.48 5.55
CA THR A 124 -4.22 -8.55 6.75
C THR A 124 -4.54 -7.16 7.28
N ILE A 125 -5.66 -7.02 7.98
CA ILE A 125 -6.09 -5.72 8.53
C ILE A 125 -5.03 -5.12 9.47
N GLY A 126 -4.33 -5.94 10.27
CA GLY A 126 -3.24 -5.44 11.13
C GLY A 126 -2.05 -4.91 10.33
N GLY A 127 -1.70 -5.56 9.21
CA GLY A 127 -0.69 -5.04 8.28
C GLY A 127 -1.13 -3.74 7.62
N ASN A 128 -2.38 -3.69 7.14
CA ASN A 128 -2.95 -2.49 6.52
C ASN A 128 -3.05 -1.31 7.50
N ILE A 129 -3.34 -1.57 8.79
CA ILE A 129 -3.25 -0.56 9.85
C ILE A 129 -1.81 -0.07 10.00
N GLY A 130 -0.84 -0.98 9.99
CA GLY A 130 0.58 -0.63 10.12
C GLY A 130 1.06 0.34 9.05
N THR A 131 0.65 0.17 7.80
CA THR A 131 1.10 1.01 6.67
C THR A 131 0.12 2.13 6.29
N ASN A 132 -1.06 2.21 6.91
CA ASN A 132 -2.16 3.06 6.46
C ASN A 132 -2.51 2.80 5.00
N ALA A 133 -2.67 1.53 4.62
CA ALA A 133 -2.86 1.11 3.25
C ALA A 133 -4.03 1.84 2.56
N GLY A 134 -3.85 2.16 1.29
CA GLY A 134 -4.84 2.80 0.44
C GLY A 134 -5.53 1.81 -0.50
N GLY A 135 -5.44 2.09 -1.80
CA GLY A 135 -6.02 1.30 -2.89
C GLY A 135 -6.82 2.15 -3.86
N PRO A 136 -7.36 1.54 -4.94
CA PRO A 136 -8.11 2.24 -5.98
C PRO A 136 -9.27 3.10 -5.48
N HIS A 137 -9.95 2.65 -4.41
CA HIS A 137 -11.11 3.33 -3.85
C HIS A 137 -10.77 4.39 -2.80
N ALA A 138 -9.46 4.61 -2.50
CA ALA A 138 -9.02 5.64 -1.57
C ALA A 138 -9.41 7.06 -2.01
N LEU A 139 -9.55 7.31 -3.31
CA LEU A 139 -10.04 8.58 -3.86
C LEU A 139 -11.36 9.03 -3.22
N ARG A 140 -12.32 8.11 -3.08
CA ARG A 140 -13.66 8.40 -2.55
C ARG A 140 -13.77 8.16 -1.06
N TYR A 141 -13.20 7.04 -0.60
CA TYR A 141 -13.45 6.55 0.75
C TYR A 141 -12.30 6.81 1.71
N GLY A 142 -11.13 7.24 1.22
CA GLY A 142 -9.93 7.40 2.01
C GLY A 142 -9.20 6.09 2.26
N SER A 143 -8.08 6.18 2.98
CA SER A 143 -7.25 5.05 3.38
C SER A 143 -7.71 4.43 4.71
N ILE A 144 -6.98 3.49 5.23
CA ILE A 144 -7.29 2.75 6.47
C ILE A 144 -7.58 3.68 7.66
N VAL A 145 -6.87 4.81 7.80
CA VAL A 145 -7.09 5.75 8.91
C VAL A 145 -8.53 6.31 8.97
N ASN A 146 -9.21 6.39 7.83
CA ASN A 146 -10.60 6.87 7.77
C ASN A 146 -11.61 5.80 8.21
N HIS A 147 -11.16 4.55 8.37
CA HIS A 147 -12.03 3.40 8.62
C HIS A 147 -11.73 2.67 9.93
N VAL A 148 -10.64 2.99 10.62
CA VAL A 148 -10.34 2.43 11.96
C VAL A 148 -10.92 3.35 13.01
N LEU A 149 -11.82 2.82 13.84
CA LEU A 149 -12.48 3.53 14.94
C LEU A 149 -11.76 3.32 16.29
N GLY A 150 -11.07 2.19 16.41
CA GLY A 150 -10.32 1.85 17.61
C GLY A 150 -9.51 0.59 17.44
N VAL A 151 -8.54 0.42 18.31
CA VAL A 151 -7.66 -0.75 18.35
C VAL A 151 -7.43 -1.23 19.78
N GLU A 152 -7.32 -2.53 19.95
CA GLU A 152 -6.66 -3.16 21.09
C GLU A 152 -5.25 -3.51 20.63
N MET A 153 -4.23 -3.18 21.41
CA MET A 153 -2.86 -3.47 21.06
C MET A 153 -2.01 -3.83 22.27
N VAL A 154 -0.95 -4.58 22.03
CA VAL A 154 0.11 -4.85 22.99
C VAL A 154 1.19 -3.79 22.81
N LEU A 155 1.51 -3.06 23.90
CA LEU A 155 2.54 -2.04 23.95
C LEU A 155 3.95 -2.64 24.12
N ALA A 156 4.97 -1.81 24.06
CA ALA A 156 6.38 -2.23 24.16
C ALA A 156 6.74 -2.88 25.51
N ASP A 157 6.01 -2.57 26.59
CA ASP A 157 6.16 -3.19 27.91
C ASP A 157 5.38 -4.51 28.04
N GLY A 158 4.60 -4.89 26.99
CA GLY A 158 3.75 -6.06 26.97
C GLY A 158 2.41 -5.88 27.69
N GLU A 159 2.03 -4.65 28.06
CA GLU A 159 0.68 -4.37 28.55
C GLU A 159 -0.30 -4.25 27.39
N ILE A 160 -1.56 -4.65 27.63
CA ILE A 160 -2.63 -4.54 26.64
C ILE A 160 -3.36 -3.23 26.88
N ALA A 161 -3.45 -2.40 25.85
CA ALA A 161 -4.14 -1.12 25.87
C ALA A 161 -5.20 -1.05 24.78
N VAL A 162 -6.23 -0.22 25.01
CA VAL A 162 -7.30 0.06 24.04
C VAL A 162 -7.33 1.55 23.75
N PHE A 163 -7.29 1.89 22.47
CA PHE A 163 -7.40 3.26 21.97
C PHE A 163 -8.59 3.34 21.01
N GLY A 164 -9.42 4.39 21.13
CA GLY A 164 -10.63 4.45 20.35
C GLY A 164 -11.69 3.46 20.82
N GLY A 165 -12.61 3.06 19.95
CA GLY A 165 -13.69 2.15 20.27
C GLY A 165 -14.70 2.00 19.14
N ARG A 166 -15.98 1.75 19.53
CA ARG A 166 -17.08 1.58 18.55
C ARG A 166 -17.62 2.91 18.01
N THR A 167 -17.29 4.01 18.65
CA THR A 167 -17.73 5.35 18.27
C THR A 167 -16.55 6.19 17.84
N ALA A 168 -16.75 7.11 16.89
CA ALA A 168 -15.70 7.95 16.35
C ALA A 168 -15.22 9.02 17.36
N ASP A 169 -16.10 9.45 18.28
CA ASP A 169 -15.81 10.54 19.21
C ASP A 169 -15.57 10.01 20.62
N LEU A 170 -14.32 10.05 21.05
CA LEU A 170 -13.90 9.68 22.40
C LEU A 170 -13.22 10.87 23.09
N PRO A 171 -13.39 11.03 24.42
CA PRO A 171 -12.72 12.09 25.15
C PRO A 171 -11.22 11.84 25.22
N GLY A 172 -10.42 12.92 25.22
CA GLY A 172 -8.96 12.87 25.30
C GLY A 172 -8.27 12.98 23.95
N TYR A 173 -7.02 12.56 23.89
CA TYR A 173 -6.26 12.53 22.63
C TYR A 173 -6.73 11.39 21.73
N ASP A 174 -6.98 11.70 20.46
CA ASP A 174 -7.22 10.68 19.46
C ASP A 174 -5.90 10.04 19.03
N CYS A 175 -5.60 8.89 19.63
CA CYS A 175 -4.39 8.13 19.34
C CYS A 175 -4.55 7.19 18.13
N VAL A 176 -5.77 6.97 17.62
CA VAL A 176 -5.99 6.03 16.52
C VAL A 176 -5.27 6.48 15.25
N PRO A 177 -5.35 7.74 14.79
CA PRO A 177 -4.59 8.19 13.62
C PRO A 177 -3.07 8.14 13.80
N PHE A 178 -2.57 8.19 15.03
CA PHE A 178 -1.15 8.03 15.33
C PHE A 178 -0.69 6.56 15.25
N ILE A 179 -1.58 5.63 15.63
CA ILE A 179 -1.32 4.19 15.57
C ILE A 179 -1.37 3.69 14.12
N VAL A 180 -2.34 4.19 13.33
CA VAL A 180 -2.44 3.87 11.91
C VAL A 180 -1.28 4.52 11.15
N GLY A 181 -0.51 3.72 10.41
CA GLY A 181 0.70 4.18 9.72
C GLY A 181 1.97 4.14 10.57
N SER A 182 1.90 3.63 11.81
CA SER A 182 3.09 3.52 12.69
C SER A 182 4.02 2.37 12.33
N GLU A 183 3.68 1.52 11.38
CA GLU A 183 4.47 0.38 10.91
C GLU A 183 4.91 -0.57 12.05
N GLY A 184 4.09 -0.66 13.10
CA GLY A 184 4.39 -1.50 14.26
C GLY A 184 5.54 -1.01 15.15
N THR A 185 5.95 0.27 15.01
CA THR A 185 7.03 0.86 15.83
C THR A 185 6.61 1.28 17.23
N ILE A 186 5.31 1.18 17.55
CA ILE A 186 4.74 1.58 18.85
C ILE A 186 3.97 0.45 19.54
N GLY A 187 3.82 -0.71 18.93
CA GLY A 187 3.12 -1.86 19.48
C GLY A 187 2.56 -2.81 18.43
N ILE A 188 1.82 -3.82 18.86
CA ILE A 188 1.21 -4.85 18.02
C ILE A 188 -0.31 -4.82 18.20
N VAL A 189 -1.04 -4.50 17.14
CA VAL A 189 -2.51 -4.54 17.14
C VAL A 189 -2.98 -5.98 17.29
N THR A 190 -3.94 -6.22 18.20
CA THR A 190 -4.55 -7.53 18.48
C THR A 190 -6.04 -7.58 18.17
N LYS A 191 -6.72 -6.43 18.12
CA LYS A 191 -8.08 -6.27 17.59
C LYS A 191 -8.24 -4.89 16.96
N ALA A 192 -9.18 -4.76 16.02
CA ALA A 192 -9.58 -3.48 15.45
C ALA A 192 -11.09 -3.36 15.34
N TRP A 193 -11.62 -2.20 15.73
CA TRP A 193 -12.97 -1.76 15.36
C TRP A 193 -12.86 -0.99 14.06
N VAL A 194 -13.54 -1.46 13.03
CA VAL A 194 -13.52 -0.84 11.71
C VAL A 194 -14.91 -0.41 11.30
N ARG A 195 -14.98 0.73 10.60
CA ARG A 195 -16.19 1.24 9.98
C ARG A 195 -16.51 0.45 8.73
N LEU A 196 -17.76 0.08 8.58
CA LEU A 196 -18.33 -0.47 7.37
C LEU A 196 -19.17 0.60 6.67
N LEU A 197 -19.42 0.39 5.39
CA LEU A 197 -20.28 1.27 4.59
C LEU A 197 -21.40 0.44 3.95
N PRO A 198 -22.59 1.02 3.70
CA PRO A 198 -23.63 0.38 2.92
C PRO A 198 -23.16 0.07 1.50
N LEU A 199 -23.55 -1.10 0.98
CA LEU A 199 -23.29 -1.43 -0.41
C LEU A 199 -23.95 -0.39 -1.34
N PRO A 200 -23.25 0.09 -2.39
CA PRO A 200 -23.83 1.05 -3.33
C PRO A 200 -25.01 0.45 -4.06
N GLU A 201 -26.04 1.25 -4.34
CA GLU A 201 -27.21 0.84 -5.13
C GLU A 201 -26.83 0.52 -6.58
N ASP A 202 -25.96 1.35 -7.17
CA ASP A 202 -25.52 1.23 -8.56
C ASP A 202 -24.01 1.47 -8.65
N THR A 203 -23.35 0.72 -9.53
CA THR A 203 -21.94 0.86 -9.85
C THR A 203 -21.75 0.85 -11.35
N ARG A 204 -21.05 1.84 -11.89
CA ARG A 204 -20.75 1.95 -13.31
C ARG A 204 -19.27 2.08 -13.55
N THR A 205 -18.73 1.19 -14.36
CA THR A 205 -17.31 1.15 -14.71
C THR A 205 -17.13 1.35 -16.21
N PHE A 206 -16.19 2.18 -16.58
CA PHE A 206 -15.83 2.38 -17.97
C PHE A 206 -14.32 2.65 -18.11
N VAL A 207 -13.85 2.48 -19.34
CA VAL A 207 -12.51 2.85 -19.75
C VAL A 207 -12.58 3.89 -20.85
N ALA A 208 -11.66 4.86 -20.81
CA ALA A 208 -11.39 5.80 -21.87
C ALA A 208 -9.96 5.61 -22.38
N LEU A 209 -9.78 5.60 -23.70
CA LEU A 209 -8.49 5.37 -24.37
C LEU A 209 -7.99 6.67 -24.97
N PHE A 210 -6.72 7.01 -24.67
CA PHE A 210 -6.05 8.21 -25.18
C PHE A 210 -4.79 7.84 -25.96
N ARG A 211 -4.34 8.71 -26.87
CA ARG A 211 -3.13 8.49 -27.65
C ARG A 211 -1.84 8.74 -26.84
N ASP A 212 -1.95 9.48 -25.74
CA ASP A 212 -0.85 9.85 -24.83
C ASP A 212 -1.32 9.90 -23.38
N VAL A 213 -0.38 9.85 -22.44
CA VAL A 213 -0.63 9.90 -21.00
C VAL A 213 -1.12 11.27 -20.55
N GLU A 214 -0.63 12.34 -21.18
CA GLU A 214 -0.96 13.73 -20.81
C GLU A 214 -2.45 14.04 -21.02
N SER A 215 -3.02 13.63 -22.15
CA SER A 215 -4.45 13.80 -22.44
C SER A 215 -5.34 13.07 -21.43
N GLY A 216 -4.98 11.82 -21.07
CA GLY A 216 -5.67 11.06 -20.03
C GLY A 216 -5.57 11.72 -18.64
N ALA A 217 -4.38 12.21 -18.28
CA ALA A 217 -4.17 12.90 -17.01
C ALA A 217 -4.94 14.23 -16.93
N ARG A 218 -5.04 14.96 -18.03
CA ARG A 218 -5.86 16.18 -18.11
C ARG A 218 -7.36 15.87 -17.98
N ALA A 219 -7.84 14.77 -18.59
CA ALA A 219 -9.21 14.32 -18.43
C ALA A 219 -9.53 13.99 -16.96
N ALA A 220 -8.65 13.22 -16.31
CA ALA A 220 -8.79 12.88 -14.88
C ALA A 220 -8.82 14.13 -13.98
N SER A 221 -7.93 15.08 -14.23
CA SER A 221 -7.89 16.34 -13.46
C SER A 221 -9.16 17.16 -13.67
N GLU A 222 -9.72 17.22 -14.89
CA GLU A 222 -10.94 17.94 -15.16
C GLU A 222 -12.18 17.29 -14.53
N ILE A 223 -12.26 15.96 -14.51
CA ILE A 223 -13.34 15.23 -13.83
C ILE A 223 -13.43 15.70 -12.37
N ILE A 224 -12.32 15.70 -11.65
CA ILE A 224 -12.29 16.15 -10.26
C ILE A 224 -12.59 17.66 -10.15
N ALA A 225 -12.06 18.49 -11.04
CA ALA A 225 -12.30 19.94 -11.04
C ALA A 225 -13.77 20.29 -11.27
N ARG A 226 -14.54 19.41 -11.93
CA ARG A 226 -16.00 19.55 -12.10
C ARG A 226 -16.81 19.10 -10.87
N GLY A 227 -16.14 18.72 -9.77
CA GLY A 227 -16.78 18.24 -8.55
C GLY A 227 -17.26 16.79 -8.61
N ILE A 228 -16.89 16.04 -9.65
CA ILE A 228 -17.22 14.62 -9.76
C ILE A 228 -16.11 13.85 -9.05
N VAL A 229 -16.48 13.08 -8.01
CA VAL A 229 -15.55 12.22 -7.26
C VAL A 229 -15.91 10.77 -7.57
N PRO A 230 -15.21 10.12 -8.52
CA PRO A 230 -15.40 8.70 -8.80
C PRO A 230 -15.07 7.84 -7.57
N ALA A 231 -15.62 6.63 -7.51
CA ALA A 231 -15.24 5.63 -6.52
C ALA A 231 -13.78 5.23 -6.71
N ALA A 232 -13.37 5.01 -7.97
CA ALA A 232 -11.99 4.75 -8.34
C ALA A 232 -11.66 5.41 -9.69
N MET A 233 -10.39 5.81 -9.84
CA MET A 233 -9.89 6.34 -11.10
C MET A 233 -8.42 5.93 -11.27
N GLU A 234 -8.18 5.05 -12.25
CA GLU A 234 -6.92 4.34 -12.46
C GLU A 234 -6.36 4.61 -13.84
N MET A 235 -5.05 4.73 -13.96
CA MET A 235 -4.40 4.90 -15.27
C MET A 235 -3.34 3.83 -15.53
N LEU A 236 -3.29 3.35 -16.78
CA LEU A 236 -2.23 2.52 -17.32
C LEU A 236 -1.61 3.24 -18.51
N ASP A 237 -0.28 3.24 -18.62
CA ASP A 237 0.42 3.76 -19.78
C ASP A 237 0.57 2.71 -20.90
N ARG A 238 1.16 3.12 -22.04
CA ARG A 238 1.43 2.25 -23.20
C ARG A 238 2.25 1.02 -22.83
N THR A 239 3.27 1.17 -21.99
CA THR A 239 4.16 0.08 -21.57
C THR A 239 3.36 -0.99 -20.82
N THR A 240 2.54 -0.56 -19.86
CA THR A 240 1.68 -1.44 -19.08
C THR A 240 0.59 -2.09 -19.96
N ILE A 241 -0.04 -1.34 -20.85
CA ILE A 241 -1.04 -1.86 -21.82
C ILE A 241 -0.41 -2.97 -22.67
N GLY A 242 0.77 -2.74 -23.22
CA GLY A 242 1.51 -3.73 -24.00
C GLY A 242 1.84 -4.99 -23.21
N ALA A 243 2.29 -4.85 -21.96
CA ALA A 243 2.57 -5.97 -21.07
C ALA A 243 1.31 -6.81 -20.78
N VAL A 244 0.19 -6.16 -20.49
CA VAL A 244 -1.10 -6.82 -20.24
C VAL A 244 -1.58 -7.58 -21.47
N ASN A 245 -1.50 -6.98 -22.66
CA ASN A 245 -1.85 -7.65 -23.92
C ASN A 245 -0.98 -8.90 -24.14
N ALA A 246 0.33 -8.76 -23.98
CA ALA A 246 1.28 -9.87 -24.16
C ALA A 246 1.09 -11.00 -23.15
N ALA A 247 0.65 -10.67 -21.93
CA ALA A 247 0.50 -11.66 -20.86
C ALA A 247 -0.87 -12.36 -20.85
N PHE A 248 -1.94 -11.67 -21.20
CA PHE A 248 -3.32 -12.09 -20.91
C PHE A 248 -4.29 -11.98 -22.08
N ASP A 249 -3.79 -11.65 -23.29
CA ASP A 249 -4.61 -11.48 -24.50
C ASP A 249 -5.82 -10.55 -24.28
N ALA A 250 -5.55 -9.38 -23.68
CA ALA A 250 -6.60 -8.45 -23.24
C ALA A 250 -7.23 -7.67 -24.38
N HIS A 251 -6.68 -7.77 -25.62
CA HIS A 251 -7.14 -7.09 -26.83
C HIS A 251 -7.32 -5.57 -26.67
N LEU A 252 -6.47 -4.93 -25.84
CA LEU A 252 -6.45 -3.49 -25.74
C LEU A 252 -5.82 -2.89 -27.00
N PRO A 253 -6.33 -1.76 -27.56
CA PRO A 253 -5.81 -1.17 -28.78
C PRO A 253 -4.32 -0.79 -28.66
N GLU A 254 -3.49 -1.20 -29.62
CA GLU A 254 -2.05 -0.92 -29.64
C GLU A 254 -1.71 0.56 -29.77
N GLU A 255 -2.61 1.33 -30.42
CA GLU A 255 -2.48 2.80 -30.55
C GLU A 255 -2.74 3.53 -29.24
N ALA A 256 -3.24 2.87 -28.19
CA ALA A 256 -3.47 3.50 -26.90
C ALA A 256 -2.13 3.88 -26.23
N GLY A 257 -1.94 5.16 -25.99
CA GLY A 257 -0.86 5.71 -25.18
C GLY A 257 -1.18 5.68 -23.70
N SER A 258 -2.48 5.75 -23.35
CA SER A 258 -2.96 5.48 -22.01
C SER A 258 -4.41 4.98 -21.99
N LEU A 259 -4.73 4.28 -20.92
CA LEU A 259 -6.06 3.80 -20.56
C LEU A 259 -6.44 4.40 -19.22
N LEU A 260 -7.57 5.11 -19.16
CA LEU A 260 -8.18 5.61 -17.95
C LEU A 260 -9.38 4.73 -17.60
N LEU A 261 -9.30 3.99 -16.49
CA LEU A 261 -10.41 3.22 -15.91
C LEU A 261 -11.07 4.08 -14.84
N VAL A 262 -12.39 4.24 -14.93
CA VAL A 262 -13.17 5.01 -13.98
C VAL A 262 -14.34 4.20 -13.48
N GLU A 263 -14.57 4.26 -12.17
CA GLU A 263 -15.74 3.65 -11.54
C GLU A 263 -16.50 4.70 -10.72
N VAL A 264 -17.80 4.77 -10.90
CA VAL A 264 -18.71 5.62 -10.12
C VAL A 264 -19.71 4.75 -9.38
N GLU A 265 -19.98 5.10 -8.14
CA GLU A 265 -20.88 4.37 -7.24
C GLU A 265 -21.83 5.34 -6.54
N GLY A 266 -23.03 4.89 -6.20
CA GLY A 266 -24.01 5.66 -5.45
C GLY A 266 -25.44 5.34 -5.85
N LEU A 267 -26.32 6.34 -5.80
CA LEU A 267 -27.68 6.22 -6.29
C LEU A 267 -27.68 6.15 -7.82
N ARG A 268 -28.62 5.40 -8.39
CA ARG A 268 -28.68 5.14 -9.85
C ARG A 268 -28.73 6.40 -10.70
N GLU A 269 -29.49 7.40 -10.27
CA GLU A 269 -29.62 8.66 -11.02
C GLU A 269 -28.31 9.45 -10.99
N GLU A 270 -27.62 9.48 -9.84
CA GLU A 270 -26.35 10.16 -9.66
C GLU A 270 -25.24 9.49 -10.49
N THR A 271 -25.15 8.16 -10.45
CA THR A 271 -24.16 7.42 -11.22
C THR A 271 -24.37 7.57 -12.73
N GLN A 272 -25.64 7.63 -13.19
CA GLN A 272 -25.97 7.89 -14.59
C GLN A 272 -25.51 9.28 -15.02
N ALA A 273 -25.81 10.30 -14.23
CA ALA A 273 -25.44 11.69 -14.54
C ALA A 273 -23.90 11.84 -14.54
N ALA A 274 -23.22 11.30 -13.51
CA ALA A 274 -21.78 11.33 -13.41
C ALA A 274 -21.10 10.61 -14.59
N ALA A 275 -21.55 9.40 -14.93
CA ALA A 275 -21.00 8.64 -16.06
C ALA A 275 -21.12 9.42 -17.37
N SER A 276 -22.27 10.03 -17.66
CA SER A 276 -22.48 10.83 -18.87
C SER A 276 -21.56 12.05 -18.92
N ALA A 277 -21.37 12.74 -17.79
CA ALA A 277 -20.48 13.89 -17.71
C ALA A 277 -19.00 13.48 -17.91
N ILE A 278 -18.57 12.36 -17.29
CA ILE A 278 -17.20 11.86 -17.42
C ILE A 278 -16.90 11.44 -18.86
N VAL A 279 -17.81 10.73 -19.52
CA VAL A 279 -17.66 10.36 -20.95
C VAL A 279 -17.45 11.61 -21.79
N ALA A 280 -18.31 12.64 -21.64
CA ALA A 280 -18.19 13.89 -22.38
C ALA A 280 -16.86 14.62 -22.12
N ILE A 281 -16.36 14.61 -20.89
CA ILE A 281 -15.04 15.17 -20.56
C ILE A 281 -13.94 14.38 -21.26
N CYS A 282 -13.96 13.05 -21.20
CA CYS A 282 -12.95 12.20 -21.86
C CYS A 282 -12.92 12.45 -23.38
N GLU A 283 -14.07 12.49 -24.03
CA GLU A 283 -14.18 12.78 -25.47
C GLU A 283 -13.63 14.18 -25.82
N THR A 284 -13.99 15.20 -25.03
CA THR A 284 -13.49 16.58 -25.21
C THR A 284 -11.97 16.67 -25.03
N ARG A 285 -11.40 15.80 -24.17
CA ARG A 285 -9.94 15.71 -23.93
C ARG A 285 -9.22 14.75 -24.88
N GLY A 286 -9.89 14.28 -25.93
CA GLY A 286 -9.28 13.52 -27.02
C GLY A 286 -9.27 12.00 -26.81
N ALA A 287 -10.16 11.47 -26.01
CA ALA A 287 -10.39 10.03 -25.97
C ALA A 287 -10.89 9.56 -27.34
N PHE A 288 -10.20 8.58 -27.94
CA PHE A 288 -10.58 8.02 -29.23
C PHE A 288 -11.48 6.79 -29.12
N GLY A 289 -11.70 6.30 -27.90
CA GLY A 289 -12.61 5.22 -27.57
C GLY A 289 -13.03 5.28 -26.12
N VAL A 290 -14.34 5.14 -25.86
CA VAL A 290 -14.90 5.00 -24.53
C VAL A 290 -15.76 3.74 -24.50
N ARG A 291 -15.52 2.86 -23.53
CA ARG A 291 -16.27 1.62 -23.36
C ARG A 291 -16.82 1.55 -21.95
N THR A 292 -18.14 1.40 -21.83
CA THR A 292 -18.82 1.19 -20.54
C THR A 292 -19.12 -0.29 -20.36
N ALA A 293 -18.86 -0.83 -19.18
CA ALA A 293 -19.27 -2.18 -18.82
C ALA A 293 -20.80 -2.25 -18.71
N ALA A 294 -21.42 -3.15 -19.48
CA ALA A 294 -22.86 -3.37 -19.43
C ALA A 294 -23.26 -4.40 -18.36
N THR A 295 -22.33 -5.22 -17.91
CA THR A 295 -22.53 -6.31 -16.95
C THR A 295 -21.43 -6.35 -15.89
N ALA A 296 -21.72 -6.98 -14.75
CA ALA A 296 -20.70 -7.22 -13.70
C ALA A 296 -19.49 -8.01 -14.26
N ALA A 297 -19.70 -8.97 -15.14
CA ALA A 297 -18.63 -9.75 -15.76
C ALA A 297 -17.71 -8.87 -16.63
N GLU A 298 -18.27 -7.92 -17.39
CA GLU A 298 -17.46 -6.95 -18.14
C GLU A 298 -16.70 -6.00 -17.22
N ARG A 299 -17.33 -5.54 -16.14
CA ARG A 299 -16.66 -4.74 -15.09
C ARG A 299 -15.45 -5.49 -14.55
N ASP A 300 -15.65 -6.76 -14.15
CA ASP A 300 -14.58 -7.58 -13.61
C ASP A 300 -13.44 -7.78 -14.61
N LEU A 301 -13.75 -7.85 -15.92
CA LEU A 301 -12.75 -7.93 -16.98
C LEU A 301 -11.93 -6.64 -17.10
N LEU A 302 -12.57 -5.47 -17.05
CA LEU A 302 -11.87 -4.17 -17.07
C LEU A 302 -10.94 -4.04 -15.85
N TRP A 303 -11.44 -4.37 -14.67
CA TRP A 303 -10.62 -4.39 -13.45
C TRP A 303 -9.50 -5.42 -13.49
N LYS A 304 -9.72 -6.56 -14.14
CA LYS A 304 -8.71 -7.60 -14.31
C LYS A 304 -7.49 -7.05 -15.08
N ALA A 305 -7.71 -6.29 -16.15
CA ALA A 305 -6.60 -5.67 -16.89
C ALA A 305 -5.75 -4.76 -15.98
N ARG A 306 -6.37 -3.94 -15.12
CA ARG A 306 -5.67 -3.09 -14.15
C ARG A 306 -4.92 -3.92 -13.09
N LYS A 307 -5.58 -4.92 -12.51
CA LYS A 307 -5.00 -5.76 -11.44
C LYS A 307 -3.85 -6.64 -11.93
N LEU A 308 -3.85 -7.02 -13.20
CA LEU A 308 -2.81 -7.84 -13.83
C LEU A 308 -1.67 -7.01 -14.42
N GLY A 309 -1.77 -5.68 -14.42
CA GLY A 309 -0.75 -4.78 -14.96
C GLY A 309 0.63 -5.04 -14.33
N TYR A 310 0.72 -4.99 -13.01
CA TYR A 310 2.00 -5.17 -12.31
C TYR A 310 2.66 -6.55 -12.58
N PRO A 311 1.99 -7.69 -12.35
CA PRO A 311 2.60 -8.99 -12.65
C PRO A 311 2.92 -9.19 -14.13
N ALA A 312 2.23 -8.51 -15.06
CA ALA A 312 2.55 -8.59 -16.48
C ALA A 312 3.92 -7.99 -16.83
N LEU A 313 4.40 -7.03 -16.06
CA LEU A 313 5.68 -6.36 -16.30
C LEU A 313 6.89 -7.29 -16.22
N ALA A 314 6.80 -8.37 -15.45
CA ALA A 314 7.84 -9.39 -15.36
C ALA A 314 8.17 -10.05 -16.72
N ARG A 315 7.30 -9.92 -17.73
CA ARG A 315 7.59 -10.36 -19.10
C ARG A 315 8.48 -9.40 -19.89
N ILE A 316 8.57 -8.14 -19.47
CA ILE A 316 9.44 -7.14 -20.14
C ILE A 316 10.87 -7.26 -19.61
N ARG A 317 11.02 -7.30 -18.28
CA ARG A 317 12.29 -7.46 -17.56
C ARG A 317 12.07 -8.31 -16.31
N PRO A 318 13.09 -9.09 -15.89
CA PRO A 318 12.95 -9.99 -14.75
C PRO A 318 12.84 -9.29 -13.40
N ASN A 319 13.32 -8.06 -13.31
CA ASN A 319 13.33 -7.30 -12.07
C ASN A 319 12.64 -5.95 -12.26
N ASN A 320 12.10 -5.43 -11.18
CA ASN A 320 11.45 -4.12 -11.18
C ASN A 320 11.62 -3.42 -9.83
N TYR A 321 11.57 -2.08 -9.87
CA TYR A 321 11.51 -1.24 -8.68
C TYR A 321 10.26 -0.37 -8.74
N LEU A 322 9.34 -0.61 -7.82
CA LEU A 322 8.04 0.06 -7.76
C LEU A 322 8.11 1.26 -6.82
N HIS A 323 7.83 2.44 -7.34
CA HIS A 323 7.71 3.67 -6.54
C HIS A 323 6.28 3.83 -6.01
N ASP A 324 6.18 4.60 -4.93
CA ASP A 324 4.91 4.96 -4.29
C ASP A 324 5.02 6.40 -3.79
N ALA A 325 4.86 7.35 -4.70
CA ALA A 325 4.93 8.77 -4.40
C ALA A 325 3.58 9.45 -4.63
N VAL A 326 3.19 10.35 -3.75
CA VAL A 326 2.01 11.17 -3.96
C VAL A 326 2.43 12.56 -4.39
N VAL A 327 1.73 13.12 -5.38
CA VAL A 327 1.92 14.50 -5.82
C VAL A 327 0.59 15.25 -5.86
N PRO A 328 0.60 16.59 -5.73
CA PRO A 328 -0.60 17.37 -5.98
C PRO A 328 -1.14 17.05 -7.39
N ARG A 329 -2.44 16.73 -7.50
CA ARG A 329 -3.07 16.32 -8.77
C ARG A 329 -2.80 17.26 -9.95
N SER A 330 -2.72 18.57 -9.67
CA SER A 330 -2.38 19.57 -10.70
C SER A 330 -0.97 19.44 -11.24
N LYS A 331 -0.08 18.72 -10.56
CA LYS A 331 1.32 18.49 -10.95
C LYS A 331 1.55 17.16 -11.66
N LEU A 332 0.55 16.28 -11.69
CA LEU A 332 0.66 14.95 -12.31
C LEU A 332 1.23 14.97 -13.74
N PRO A 333 0.71 15.77 -14.71
CA PRO A 333 1.24 15.74 -16.07
C PRO A 333 2.71 16.15 -16.14
N GLU A 334 3.10 17.19 -15.39
CA GLU A 334 4.49 17.67 -15.34
C GLU A 334 5.44 16.63 -14.74
N VAL A 335 5.04 15.99 -13.64
CA VAL A 335 5.83 14.97 -12.95
C VAL A 335 6.02 13.75 -13.84
N LEU A 336 4.98 13.26 -14.51
CA LEU A 336 5.07 12.11 -15.41
C LEU A 336 6.06 12.34 -16.57
N VAL A 337 6.09 13.54 -17.16
CA VAL A 337 7.06 13.90 -18.19
C VAL A 337 8.49 13.82 -17.65
N LYS A 338 8.74 14.35 -16.44
CA LYS A 338 10.06 14.32 -15.80
C LYS A 338 10.48 12.89 -15.45
N VAL A 339 9.56 12.09 -14.93
CA VAL A 339 9.80 10.67 -14.56
C VAL A 339 10.22 9.86 -15.80
N ASN A 340 9.51 10.02 -16.91
CA ASN A 340 9.87 9.35 -18.17
C ASN A 340 11.24 9.82 -18.67
N ALA A 341 11.54 11.13 -18.61
CA ALA A 341 12.83 11.66 -19.03
C ALA A 341 14.01 11.14 -18.19
N ILE A 342 13.79 10.87 -16.90
CA ILE A 342 14.79 10.23 -16.05
C ILE A 342 15.04 8.79 -16.52
N ALA A 343 14.00 7.99 -16.73
CA ALA A 343 14.13 6.63 -17.20
C ALA A 343 14.89 6.57 -18.56
N ASP A 344 14.53 7.43 -19.50
CA ASP A 344 15.20 7.54 -20.81
C ASP A 344 16.70 7.86 -20.66
N ARG A 345 17.04 8.79 -19.76
CA ARG A 345 18.45 9.20 -19.52
C ARG A 345 19.30 8.06 -18.95
N TYR A 346 18.72 7.23 -18.09
CA TYR A 346 19.40 6.06 -17.53
C TYR A 346 19.30 4.82 -18.42
N GLY A 347 18.50 4.87 -19.49
CA GLY A 347 18.29 3.74 -20.41
C GLY A 347 17.37 2.66 -19.88
N TYR A 348 16.55 2.97 -18.86
CA TYR A 348 15.59 2.03 -18.29
C TYR A 348 14.22 2.10 -18.97
N VAL A 349 13.54 0.97 -19.02
CA VAL A 349 12.11 0.93 -19.35
C VAL A 349 11.32 1.30 -18.10
N ILE A 350 10.37 2.22 -18.24
CA ILE A 350 9.43 2.56 -17.18
C ILE A 350 8.01 2.19 -17.59
N ALA A 351 7.25 1.68 -16.63
CA ALA A 351 5.82 1.44 -16.76
C ALA A 351 5.09 2.27 -15.70
N ASN A 352 4.03 2.96 -16.11
CA ASN A 352 3.26 3.79 -15.19
C ASN A 352 1.85 3.20 -15.02
N MET A 353 1.54 2.78 -13.81
CA MET A 353 0.20 2.39 -13.40
C MET A 353 -0.08 3.02 -12.04
N PHE A 354 -1.17 3.77 -11.90
CA PHE A 354 -1.34 4.58 -10.70
C PHE A 354 -2.78 4.99 -10.45
N HIS A 355 -3.04 5.37 -9.19
CA HIS A 355 -4.30 5.94 -8.74
C HIS A 355 -4.33 7.42 -9.13
N ILE A 356 -4.75 7.72 -10.37
CA ILE A 356 -4.66 9.09 -10.89
C ILE A 356 -5.61 10.05 -10.15
N GLY A 357 -6.64 9.52 -9.51
CA GLY A 357 -7.66 10.30 -8.83
C GLY A 357 -7.16 11.04 -7.60
N ASP A 358 -6.25 10.45 -6.84
CA ASP A 358 -5.71 11.02 -5.59
C ASP A 358 -4.25 11.50 -5.70
N GLY A 359 -3.62 11.26 -6.85
CA GLY A 359 -2.24 11.69 -7.09
C GLY A 359 -1.18 10.69 -6.66
N ASN A 360 -1.56 9.47 -6.29
CA ASN A 360 -0.63 8.42 -5.93
C ASN A 360 -0.05 7.76 -7.19
N LEU A 361 1.24 7.97 -7.42
CA LEU A 361 1.99 7.51 -8.57
C LEU A 361 2.75 6.23 -8.25
N HIS A 362 2.66 5.26 -9.15
CA HIS A 362 3.44 4.03 -9.10
C HIS A 362 4.29 3.86 -10.38
N PRO A 363 5.32 4.71 -10.60
CA PRO A 363 6.30 4.44 -11.64
C PRO A 363 7.06 3.15 -11.31
N VAL A 364 7.16 2.26 -12.27
CA VAL A 364 7.88 0.98 -12.13
C VAL A 364 9.08 1.00 -13.06
N LEU A 365 10.28 1.10 -12.50
CA LEU A 365 11.52 0.90 -13.25
C LEU A 365 11.72 -0.59 -13.50
N LEU A 366 11.89 -0.96 -14.76
CA LEU A 366 12.10 -2.34 -15.19
C LEU A 366 13.57 -2.52 -15.56
N PHE A 367 14.22 -3.52 -14.99
CA PHE A 367 15.64 -3.76 -15.20
C PHE A 367 15.99 -5.26 -15.18
N ASP A 368 17.21 -5.61 -15.58
CA ASP A 368 17.79 -6.94 -15.45
C ASP A 368 18.99 -6.86 -14.50
N GLY A 369 18.79 -7.25 -13.24
CA GLY A 369 19.82 -7.20 -12.21
C GLY A 369 21.02 -8.13 -12.44
N ALA A 370 20.96 -9.04 -13.43
CA ALA A 370 22.10 -9.82 -13.85
C ALA A 370 23.06 -9.02 -14.76
N VAL A 371 22.57 -7.92 -15.37
CA VAL A 371 23.28 -7.12 -16.36
C VAL A 371 23.48 -5.69 -15.90
N GLU A 372 22.44 -5.09 -15.31
CA GLU A 372 22.37 -3.68 -14.97
C GLU A 372 22.77 -3.44 -13.50
N PRO A 373 23.70 -2.49 -13.23
CA PRO A 373 24.12 -2.19 -11.86
C PRO A 373 22.96 -1.67 -11.00
N ILE A 374 22.72 -2.29 -9.85
CA ILE A 374 21.65 -1.90 -8.94
C ILE A 374 21.84 -0.48 -8.40
N GLU A 375 23.09 -0.02 -8.29
CA GLU A 375 23.43 1.32 -7.86
C GLU A 375 22.81 2.38 -8.76
N LEU A 376 22.83 2.16 -10.09
CA LEU A 376 22.22 3.06 -11.06
C LEU A 376 20.69 3.02 -11.01
N VAL A 377 20.10 1.84 -10.73
CA VAL A 377 18.65 1.71 -10.52
C VAL A 377 18.23 2.54 -9.30
N MET A 378 18.96 2.42 -8.19
CA MET A 378 18.68 3.17 -6.97
C MET A 378 18.91 4.68 -7.14
N GLU A 379 19.91 5.08 -7.93
CA GLU A 379 20.14 6.49 -8.26
C GLU A 379 18.99 7.07 -9.08
N ALA A 380 18.57 6.38 -10.15
CA ALA A 380 17.42 6.77 -10.95
C ALA A 380 16.12 6.84 -10.12
N SER A 381 15.94 5.87 -9.22
CA SER A 381 14.79 5.79 -8.31
C SER A 381 14.77 6.97 -7.32
N ALA A 382 15.92 7.34 -6.78
CA ALA A 382 16.04 8.50 -5.89
C ALA A 382 15.69 9.81 -6.64
N GLU A 383 16.12 9.95 -7.90
CA GLU A 383 15.76 11.12 -8.71
C GLU A 383 14.26 11.18 -9.02
N ILE A 384 13.63 10.04 -9.32
CA ILE A 384 12.17 9.95 -9.54
C ILE A 384 11.43 10.41 -8.28
N LEU A 385 11.84 9.91 -7.13
CA LEU A 385 11.25 10.29 -5.84
C LEU A 385 11.44 11.78 -5.55
N LYS A 386 12.64 12.31 -5.84
CA LYS A 386 12.96 13.74 -5.66
C LYS A 386 12.07 14.64 -6.50
N VAL A 387 11.77 14.25 -7.75
CA VAL A 387 10.84 15.01 -8.63
C VAL A 387 9.45 15.11 -8.00
N ALA A 388 8.96 14.03 -7.38
CA ALA A 388 7.67 14.04 -6.70
C ALA A 388 7.66 15.00 -5.50
N ILE A 389 8.72 14.96 -4.68
CA ILE A 389 8.86 15.83 -3.51
C ILE A 389 8.98 17.30 -3.92
N ASP A 390 9.80 17.61 -4.93
CA ASP A 390 9.96 18.98 -5.44
C ASP A 390 8.68 19.55 -6.06
N ALA A 391 7.77 18.68 -6.47
CA ALA A 391 6.44 19.08 -6.92
C ALA A 391 5.46 19.37 -5.74
N GLY A 392 5.90 19.25 -4.49
CA GLY A 392 5.09 19.40 -3.28
C GLY A 392 4.41 18.12 -2.84
N GLY A 393 4.95 16.98 -3.25
CA GLY A 393 4.48 15.65 -2.91
C GLY A 393 5.13 15.04 -1.66
N THR A 394 4.98 13.72 -1.51
CA THR A 394 5.54 12.97 -0.37
C THR A 394 6.11 11.61 -0.78
N LEU A 395 6.86 10.99 0.15
CA LEU A 395 7.62 9.75 -0.05
C LEU A 395 6.75 8.49 -0.23
N SER A 396 5.56 8.49 0.36
CA SER A 396 4.69 7.31 0.32
C SER A 396 3.23 7.73 0.31
N GLY A 397 2.43 7.05 -0.52
CA GLY A 397 0.98 7.14 -0.53
C GLY A 397 0.31 6.05 0.30
N GLU A 398 0.82 4.81 0.16
CA GLU A 398 0.17 3.66 0.78
C GLU A 398 1.12 2.52 1.21
N HIS A 399 2.37 2.47 0.69
CA HIS A 399 3.29 1.38 1.00
C HIS A 399 3.98 1.53 2.36
N GLY A 400 4.03 2.76 2.90
CA GLY A 400 4.80 3.10 4.10
C GLY A 400 6.25 3.52 3.77
N ILE A 401 6.97 3.89 4.80
CA ILE A 401 8.38 4.33 4.74
C ILE A 401 9.32 3.14 4.91
N GLY A 402 9.06 2.32 5.93
CA GLY A 402 9.83 1.12 6.24
C GLY A 402 11.33 1.34 6.37
N LEU A 403 12.11 0.41 5.80
CA LEU A 403 13.56 0.52 5.61
C LEU A 403 13.91 1.27 4.32
N GLU A 404 13.11 1.08 3.28
CA GLU A 404 13.38 1.52 1.92
C GLU A 404 13.51 3.03 1.80
N LYS A 405 12.63 3.77 2.49
CA LYS A 405 12.49 5.23 2.30
C LYS A 405 12.92 6.05 3.52
N ASN A 406 13.31 5.42 4.64
CA ASN A 406 13.61 6.13 5.88
C ASN A 406 14.74 7.17 5.72
N HIS A 407 15.75 6.89 4.89
CA HIS A 407 16.85 7.81 4.62
C HIS A 407 16.45 9.04 3.80
N PHE A 408 15.31 9.00 3.12
CA PHE A 408 14.75 10.15 2.39
C PHE A 408 13.84 11.05 3.25
N MET A 409 13.57 10.67 4.50
CA MET A 409 12.70 11.46 5.38
C MET A 409 13.18 12.92 5.56
N PHE A 410 14.48 13.16 5.49
CA PHE A 410 15.06 14.51 5.52
C PHE A 410 14.72 15.37 4.29
N TRP A 411 14.19 14.79 3.23
CA TRP A 411 13.74 15.57 2.07
C TRP A 411 12.37 16.22 2.28
N VAL A 412 11.61 15.70 3.26
CA VAL A 412 10.23 16.13 3.55
C VAL A 412 10.15 16.86 4.90
N PHE A 413 10.92 16.38 5.88
CA PHE A 413 10.83 16.83 7.26
C PHE A 413 12.14 17.45 7.75
N GLY A 414 12.03 18.58 8.48
CA GLY A 414 13.17 19.16 9.19
C GLY A 414 13.59 18.33 10.41
N PRO A 415 14.79 18.62 10.98
CA PRO A 415 15.27 17.94 12.17
C PRO A 415 14.30 18.04 13.35
N GLU A 416 13.66 19.19 13.54
CA GLU A 416 12.71 19.45 14.62
C GLU A 416 11.43 18.63 14.47
N ASP A 417 10.96 18.42 13.22
CA ASP A 417 9.80 17.61 12.91
C ASP A 417 10.08 16.14 13.24
N LEU A 418 11.24 15.63 12.78
CA LEU A 418 11.67 14.26 13.04
C LEU A 418 11.90 14.00 14.53
N ASP A 419 12.46 14.97 15.27
CA ASP A 419 12.61 14.89 16.71
C ASP A 419 11.27 14.84 17.43
N ALA A 420 10.30 15.65 17.00
CA ALA A 420 8.94 15.63 17.57
C ALA A 420 8.25 14.28 17.34
N MET A 421 8.34 13.72 16.12
CA MET A 421 7.80 12.38 15.80
C MET A 421 8.49 11.29 16.63
N GLN A 422 9.82 11.38 16.81
CA GLN A 422 10.59 10.40 17.58
C GLN A 422 10.26 10.45 19.07
N ARG A 423 10.02 11.65 19.65
CA ARG A 423 9.52 11.80 21.02
C ARG A 423 8.13 11.19 21.20
N ALA A 424 7.23 11.37 20.23
CA ALA A 424 5.91 10.76 20.25
C ALA A 424 6.01 9.23 20.21
N ARG A 425 6.86 8.64 19.35
CA ARG A 425 7.17 7.21 19.35
C ARG A 425 7.70 6.75 20.70
N SER A 426 8.66 7.48 21.29
CA SER A 426 9.30 7.13 22.55
C SER A 426 8.34 7.13 23.76
N ALA A 427 7.20 7.81 23.66
CA ALA A 427 6.15 7.73 24.67
C ALA A 427 5.47 6.34 24.72
N PHE A 428 5.45 5.62 23.61
CA PHE A 428 4.91 4.26 23.51
C PHE A 428 5.98 3.18 23.61
N ASP A 429 7.20 3.46 23.14
CA ASP A 429 8.33 2.53 23.10
C ASP A 429 9.61 3.25 23.57
N PRO A 430 9.76 3.51 24.88
CA PRO A 430 10.94 4.21 25.43
C PRO A 430 12.24 3.41 25.25
N GLY A 431 12.15 2.08 25.11
CA GLY A 431 13.28 1.18 24.90
C GLY A 431 13.71 1.01 23.46
N GLY A 432 12.94 1.50 22.48
CA GLY A 432 13.22 1.29 21.07
C GLY A 432 13.14 -0.19 20.63
N THR A 433 12.36 -1.00 21.35
CA THR A 433 12.25 -2.44 21.14
C THR A 433 11.38 -2.81 19.95
N MET A 434 10.36 -1.97 19.66
CA MET A 434 9.35 -2.25 18.65
C MET A 434 9.81 -1.81 17.27
N ASN A 435 9.92 -2.76 16.37
CA ASN A 435 10.24 -2.61 14.94
C ASN A 435 11.37 -1.58 14.66
N PRO A 436 12.56 -1.74 15.26
CA PRO A 436 13.65 -0.76 15.15
C PRO A 436 14.13 -0.63 13.70
N GLY A 437 14.66 0.56 13.37
CA GLY A 437 15.21 0.89 12.05
C GLY A 437 14.16 1.27 10.99
N LYS A 438 12.86 1.29 11.34
CA LYS A 438 11.79 1.69 10.43
C LYS A 438 11.40 3.15 10.63
N ILE A 439 10.93 3.78 9.56
CA ILE A 439 10.41 5.16 9.50
C ILE A 439 11.52 6.22 9.67
N PHE A 440 12.28 6.17 10.76
CA PHE A 440 13.24 7.22 11.13
C PHE A 440 14.62 6.99 10.52
N PRO A 441 15.25 8.03 9.93
CA PRO A 441 16.63 7.95 9.47
C PRO A 441 17.61 7.78 10.64
N GLY A 442 18.75 7.09 10.42
CA GLY A 442 19.82 6.96 11.40
C GLY A 442 19.62 5.92 12.52
N GLY A 443 18.55 5.14 12.48
CA GLY A 443 18.36 3.97 13.35
C GLY A 443 19.24 2.82 12.90
N SER A 444 20.07 2.31 13.82
CA SER A 444 21.07 1.23 13.68
C SER A 444 20.90 0.25 12.50
N THR A 445 21.94 0.13 11.68
CA THR A 445 22.48 -1.10 11.07
C THR A 445 21.72 -1.81 9.95
N CYS A 446 20.45 -1.53 9.64
CA CYS A 446 19.82 -2.03 8.44
C CYS A 446 19.76 -0.97 7.31
N ALA A 447 19.95 0.30 7.62
CA ALA A 447 19.94 1.40 6.64
C ALA A 447 21.18 1.41 5.70
N ASP A 448 22.26 0.76 6.12
CA ASP A 448 23.36 0.41 5.22
C ASP A 448 23.02 -0.93 4.55
N ILE A 449 22.04 -0.94 3.65
CA ILE A 449 21.85 -2.10 2.79
C ILE A 449 23.08 -2.15 1.89
N PRO A 450 24.00 -3.09 2.08
CA PRO A 450 25.10 -3.22 1.16
C PRO A 450 24.47 -3.58 -0.18
N THR A 451 24.72 -2.78 -1.22
CA THR A 451 24.39 -3.09 -2.62
C THR A 451 24.76 -4.53 -3.00
N GLU A 452 25.74 -5.11 -2.35
CA GLU A 452 26.13 -6.52 -2.42
C GLU A 452 25.00 -7.52 -2.03
N ARG A 453 24.11 -7.17 -1.10
CA ARG A 453 22.98 -8.02 -0.69
C ARG A 453 21.88 -8.04 -1.73
N ILE A 454 21.59 -6.89 -2.31
CA ILE A 454 20.64 -6.77 -3.43
C ILE A 454 21.19 -7.55 -4.63
N LYS A 455 22.48 -7.37 -4.95
CA LYS A 455 23.18 -8.12 -6.01
C LYS A 455 23.06 -9.64 -5.82
N ARG A 456 23.23 -10.12 -4.59
CA ARG A 456 23.11 -11.54 -4.28
C ARG A 456 21.67 -12.06 -4.47
N GLY A 457 20.68 -11.31 -3.99
CA GLY A 457 19.27 -11.65 -4.17
C GLY A 457 18.87 -11.70 -5.65
N LEU A 458 19.34 -10.75 -6.46
CA LEU A 458 19.13 -10.72 -7.91
C LEU A 458 19.80 -11.90 -8.62
N ALA A 459 21.06 -12.21 -8.28
CA ALA A 459 21.81 -13.33 -8.86
C ALA A 459 21.22 -14.72 -8.54
N GLU A 460 20.56 -14.87 -7.39
CA GLU A 460 19.91 -16.10 -6.96
C GLU A 460 18.47 -16.26 -7.52
N GLY A 461 18.01 -15.33 -8.39
CA GLY A 461 16.68 -15.39 -9.02
C GLY A 461 15.53 -15.27 -8.01
N MET A 462 15.79 -14.66 -6.85
CA MET A 462 14.86 -14.60 -5.73
C MET A 462 13.78 -13.50 -5.87
N TRP A 463 13.78 -12.79 -6.99
CA TRP A 463 12.90 -11.64 -7.27
C TRP A 463 12.02 -11.91 -8.50
N VAL A 464 10.90 -12.60 -8.30
CA VAL A 464 9.88 -12.83 -9.34
C VAL A 464 8.56 -12.24 -8.88
#